data_cf9e7e4b4266be0a0ac1abf77b26f36a
#
_entry.id   cf9e7e4b4266be0a0ac1abf77b26f36a
#
_cell.length_a   1.000
_cell.length_b   1.000
_cell.length_c   1.000
_cell.angle_alpha   90.00
_cell.angle_beta   90.00
_cell.angle_gamma   90.00
#
_symmetry.space_group_name_H-M   'P 1'
#
loop_
_entity.id
_entity.type
_entity.pdbx_description
1 polymer ?
#
loop_
_entity_poly.entity_id
_entity_poly.type
_entity_poly.pdbx_seq_one_letter_code
_entity_poly.pdbx_strand_id
1 'polypeptide(L)'
;GVIAGVLSQIALEVRHLQRTEVREAEEYFSPKQKGSSAMPHKRNPVKSERICGMARVIQGYSVPAFEDIPLWHERDISHSSAERIIFPDSLILIDFMLHRFTGVVENLVIHEDNMLKNTRLYGGIIFFQKILLKLVEEKGFSREDAYRIVQKHALAALNGGDFKQGIKSENLLTDAELEECFDTKGYLSNISRVFERFQ
;
A
#
# COMPACT_ATOMS: atom_id res chain seq x y z
N GLY A 1 20.99 -0.03 2.07
CA GLY A 1 20.07 1.11 1.91
C GLY A 1 18.84 0.75 1.09
N VAL A 2 19.00 0.13 -0.07
CA VAL A 2 17.88 -0.28 -0.95
C VAL A 2 16.97 -1.28 -0.26
N ILE A 3 17.52 -2.34 0.32
CA ILE A 3 16.74 -3.36 1.06
C ILE A 3 15.97 -2.71 2.21
N ALA A 4 16.62 -1.86 3.00
CA ALA A 4 15.98 -1.13 4.09
C ALA A 4 14.83 -0.24 3.59
N GLY A 5 15.00 0.39 2.41
CA GLY A 5 13.97 1.17 1.74
C GLY A 5 12.74 0.34 1.39
N VAL A 6 12.94 -0.84 0.81
CA VAL A 6 11.84 -1.77 0.47
C VAL A 6 11.10 -2.25 1.73
N LEU A 7 11.84 -2.63 2.78
CA LEU A 7 11.23 -3.01 4.06
C LEU A 7 10.41 -1.87 4.66
N SER A 8 10.94 -0.63 4.58
CA SER A 8 10.22 0.56 5.05
C SER A 8 8.94 0.80 4.24
N GLN A 9 8.96 0.60 2.93
CA GLN A 9 7.79 0.75 2.06
C GLN A 9 6.68 -0.22 2.47
N ILE A 10 6.99 -1.50 2.64
CA ILE A 10 6.01 -2.51 3.05
C ILE A 10 5.51 -2.21 4.48
N ALA A 11 6.40 -1.85 5.40
CA ALA A 11 6.02 -1.48 6.76
C ALA A 11 5.13 -0.24 6.82
N LEU A 12 5.37 0.74 5.95
CA LEU A 12 4.53 1.92 5.82
C LEU A 12 3.13 1.55 5.33
N GLU A 13 3.02 0.61 4.38
CA GLU A 13 1.73 0.12 3.91
C GLU A 13 0.94 -0.58 5.03
N VAL A 14 1.57 -1.45 5.82
CA VAL A 14 0.92 -2.04 7.01
C VAL A 14 0.38 -0.96 7.96
N ARG A 15 1.16 0.11 8.19
CA ARG A 15 0.72 1.25 9.02
C ARG A 15 -0.47 1.99 8.42
N HIS A 16 -0.53 2.14 7.09
CA HIS A 16 -1.67 2.74 6.40
C HIS A 16 -2.92 1.87 6.51
N LEU A 17 -2.79 0.57 6.30
CA LEU A 17 -3.91 -0.37 6.35
C LEU A 17 -4.48 -0.52 7.77
N GLN A 18 -3.66 -0.31 8.80
CA GLN A 18 -4.08 -0.41 10.22
C GLN A 18 -4.79 0.85 10.74
N ARG A 19 -4.80 1.97 10.02
CA ARG A 19 -5.51 3.18 10.46
C ARG A 19 -6.98 2.89 10.72
N THR A 20 -7.54 3.55 11.73
CA THR A 20 -8.93 3.34 12.19
C THR A 20 -9.96 3.48 11.06
N GLU A 21 -9.75 4.44 10.18
CA GLU A 21 -10.64 4.73 9.04
C GLU A 21 -10.47 3.76 7.86
N VAL A 22 -9.37 3.03 7.77
CA VAL A 22 -9.09 2.03 6.73
C VAL A 22 -9.37 0.62 7.25
N ARG A 23 -8.61 0.19 8.25
CA ARG A 23 -8.74 -1.06 8.98
C ARG A 23 -8.86 -2.31 8.11
N GLU A 24 -8.00 -2.41 7.10
CA GLU A 24 -7.96 -3.54 6.16
C GLU A 24 -6.98 -4.63 6.58
N ALA A 25 -5.89 -4.23 7.24
CA ALA A 25 -4.94 -5.15 7.84
C ALA A 25 -4.33 -4.56 9.11
N GLU A 26 -3.90 -5.40 10.04
CA GLU A 26 -3.23 -4.96 11.26
C GLU A 26 -2.14 -5.95 11.72
N GLU A 27 -1.12 -5.44 12.42
CA GLU A 27 -0.18 -6.31 13.13
C GLU A 27 -0.90 -7.19 14.14
N TYR A 28 -0.52 -8.46 14.21
CA TYR A 28 -1.04 -9.34 15.25
C TYR A 28 -0.75 -8.80 16.65
N PHE A 29 -1.82 -8.63 17.41
CA PHE A 29 -1.79 -8.16 18.79
C PHE A 29 -2.11 -9.32 19.73
N SER A 30 -1.11 -9.77 20.50
CA SER A 30 -1.27 -10.87 21.43
C SER A 30 -2.26 -10.50 22.57
N PRO A 31 -3.10 -11.44 23.04
CA PRO A 31 -4.00 -11.21 24.18
C PRO A 31 -3.28 -10.75 25.46
N LYS A 32 -1.99 -11.08 25.60
CA LYS A 32 -1.15 -10.66 26.73
C LYS A 32 -0.43 -9.32 26.49
N GLN A 33 -0.50 -8.77 25.30
CA GLN A 33 0.17 -7.52 24.95
C GLN A 33 -0.65 -6.34 25.44
N LYS A 34 -0.01 -5.40 26.12
CA LYS A 34 -0.65 -4.13 26.55
C LYS A 34 -0.26 -3.04 25.54
N GLY A 35 -1.26 -2.43 24.93
CA GLY A 35 -1.03 -1.34 23.96
C GLY A 35 -0.78 0.01 24.66
N SER A 36 -1.38 0.21 25.83
CA SER A 36 -1.27 1.42 26.63
C SER A 36 -1.70 1.14 28.05
N SER A 37 -1.16 1.87 29.02
CA SER A 37 -1.62 1.85 30.42
C SER A 37 -2.97 2.56 30.60
N ALA A 38 -3.29 3.53 29.74
CA ALA A 38 -4.49 4.36 29.85
C ALA A 38 -5.61 3.99 28.84
N MET A 39 -5.26 3.35 27.70
CA MET A 39 -6.19 3.02 26.63
C MET A 39 -6.08 1.54 26.26
N PRO A 40 -6.88 0.65 26.86
CA PRO A 40 -6.76 -0.80 26.66
C PRO A 40 -7.05 -1.25 25.22
N HIS A 41 -7.79 -0.45 24.45
CA HIS A 41 -8.13 -0.71 23.03
C HIS A 41 -7.07 -0.20 22.05
N LYS A 42 -6.04 0.53 22.51
CA LYS A 42 -5.02 1.10 21.63
C LYS A 42 -4.12 0.00 21.07
N ARG A 43 -4.11 -0.14 19.75
CA ARG A 43 -3.25 -1.07 18.99
C ARG A 43 -2.49 -0.30 17.96
N ASN A 44 -1.20 -0.07 18.20
CA ASN A 44 -0.33 0.60 17.25
C ASN A 44 0.52 -0.42 16.49
N PRO A 45 0.85 -0.18 15.22
CA PRO A 45 1.78 -1.00 14.44
C PRO A 45 3.24 -0.72 14.84
N VAL A 46 3.58 -1.03 16.10
CA VAL A 46 4.87 -0.65 16.70
C VAL A 46 6.06 -1.32 16.01
N LYS A 47 5.89 -2.56 15.52
CA LYS A 47 6.96 -3.26 14.81
C LYS A 47 7.23 -2.57 13.47
N SER A 48 6.19 -2.26 12.70
CA SER A 48 6.30 -1.54 11.43
C SER A 48 6.84 -0.11 11.61
N GLU A 49 6.45 0.58 12.70
CA GLU A 49 7.01 1.89 13.05
C GLU A 49 8.52 1.81 13.27
N ARG A 50 9.00 0.79 13.99
CA ARG A 50 10.43 0.55 14.24
C ARG A 50 11.17 0.23 12.95
N ILE A 51 10.61 -0.59 12.07
CA ILE A 51 11.20 -0.88 10.75
C ILE A 51 11.41 0.41 9.96
N CYS A 52 10.40 1.28 9.89
CA CYS A 52 10.52 2.58 9.23
C CYS A 52 11.62 3.47 9.87
N GLY A 53 11.75 3.44 11.20
CA GLY A 53 12.79 4.18 11.92
C GLY A 53 14.20 3.67 11.62
N MET A 54 14.42 2.36 11.72
CA MET A 54 15.72 1.73 11.44
C MET A 54 16.16 1.87 9.99
N ALA A 55 15.21 1.82 9.05
CA ALA A 55 15.51 2.05 7.64
C ALA A 55 16.14 3.42 7.38
N ARG A 56 15.69 4.46 8.10
CA ARG A 56 16.28 5.82 7.99
C ARG A 56 17.74 5.84 8.43
N VAL A 57 18.10 5.07 9.46
CA VAL A 57 19.48 4.96 9.96
C VAL A 57 20.37 4.33 8.89
N ILE A 58 19.96 3.17 8.35
CA ILE A 58 20.71 2.48 7.28
C ILE A 58 20.85 3.35 6.03
N GLN A 59 19.78 4.06 5.65
CA GLN A 59 19.83 4.99 4.52
C GLN A 59 20.78 6.16 4.79
N GLY A 60 20.84 6.66 6.03
CA GLY A 60 21.80 7.68 6.45
C GLY A 60 23.25 7.22 6.30
N TYR A 61 23.54 5.95 6.55
CA TYR A 61 24.87 5.37 6.38
C TYR A 61 25.33 5.29 4.91
N SER A 62 24.43 5.45 3.95
CA SER A 62 24.80 5.54 2.54
C SER A 62 25.63 6.79 2.23
N VAL A 63 25.46 7.88 2.97
CA VAL A 63 26.19 9.13 2.75
C VAL A 63 27.70 8.93 3.01
N PRO A 64 28.17 8.53 4.21
CA PRO A 64 29.60 8.27 4.41
C PRO A 64 30.13 7.16 3.49
N ALA A 65 29.31 6.16 3.13
CA ALA A 65 29.75 5.13 2.19
C ALA A 65 30.05 5.68 0.78
N PHE A 66 29.30 6.68 0.30
CA PHE A 66 29.62 7.37 -0.94
C PHE A 66 30.82 8.32 -0.80
N GLU A 67 30.97 8.98 0.33
CA GLU A 67 32.10 9.85 0.62
C GLU A 67 33.44 9.10 0.80
N ASP A 68 33.37 7.79 1.06
CA ASP A 68 34.55 6.91 1.15
C ASP A 68 35.10 6.48 -0.23
N ILE A 69 34.43 6.83 -1.35
CA ILE A 69 34.88 6.47 -2.71
C ILE A 69 36.10 7.27 -3.14
N PRO A 70 36.14 8.62 -3.03
CA PRO A 70 37.32 9.40 -3.39
C PRO A 70 38.39 9.33 -2.28
N LEU A 71 39.57 8.84 -2.62
CA LEU A 71 40.71 8.72 -1.73
C LEU A 71 41.87 9.55 -2.25
N TRP A 72 42.82 9.91 -1.36
CA TRP A 72 44.06 10.58 -1.76
C TRP A 72 44.98 9.63 -2.51
N HIS A 73 45.51 10.10 -3.64
CA HIS A 73 46.38 9.33 -4.53
C HIS A 73 45.80 7.95 -4.84
N GLU A 74 46.58 6.90 -4.67
CA GLU A 74 46.12 5.52 -4.89
C GLU A 74 45.24 5.03 -3.74
N ARG A 75 45.52 5.47 -2.50
CA ARG A 75 44.74 5.11 -1.30
C ARG A 75 45.20 5.92 -0.09
N ASP A 76 44.27 6.25 0.77
CA ASP A 76 44.50 6.66 2.15
C ASP A 76 43.64 5.84 3.12
N ILE A 77 43.59 6.19 4.43
CA ILE A 77 42.88 5.41 5.44
C ILE A 77 41.63 6.11 5.95
N SER A 78 41.19 7.22 5.35
CA SER A 78 40.02 8.00 5.79
C SER A 78 38.72 7.18 5.83
N HIS A 79 38.52 6.30 4.86
CA HIS A 79 37.35 5.40 4.76
C HIS A 79 37.27 4.41 5.94
N SER A 80 38.40 3.95 6.45
CA SER A 80 38.45 2.85 7.43
C SER A 80 37.71 3.16 8.74
N SER A 81 37.77 4.40 9.21
CA SER A 81 37.07 4.81 10.44
C SER A 81 35.56 4.83 10.26
N ALA A 82 35.05 5.27 9.11
CA ALA A 82 33.61 5.25 8.77
C ALA A 82 33.10 3.83 8.56
N GLU A 83 33.81 3.01 7.78
CA GLU A 83 33.41 1.62 7.47
C GLU A 83 33.30 0.74 8.71
N ARG A 84 34.13 0.97 9.74
CA ARG A 84 34.07 0.24 11.02
C ARG A 84 32.75 0.46 11.78
N ILE A 85 32.04 1.53 11.47
CA ILE A 85 30.73 1.85 12.05
C ILE A 85 29.62 1.42 11.10
N ILE A 86 29.65 1.92 9.86
CA ILE A 86 28.53 1.78 8.95
C ILE A 86 28.27 0.35 8.50
N PHE A 87 29.31 -0.47 8.31
CA PHE A 87 29.11 -1.85 7.85
C PHE A 87 28.53 -2.76 8.94
N PRO A 88 29.14 -2.89 10.15
CA PRO A 88 28.59 -3.75 11.17
C PRO A 88 27.19 -3.31 11.59
N ASP A 89 26.95 -2.02 11.78
CA ASP A 89 25.64 -1.51 12.17
C ASP A 89 24.59 -1.77 11.09
N SER A 90 24.92 -1.53 9.81
CA SER A 90 23.98 -1.78 8.71
C SER A 90 23.61 -3.26 8.61
N LEU A 91 24.59 -4.18 8.75
CA LEU A 91 24.35 -5.61 8.67
C LEU A 91 23.53 -6.13 9.86
N ILE A 92 23.83 -5.67 11.07
CA ILE A 92 23.07 -6.03 12.28
C ILE A 92 21.64 -5.49 12.19
N LEU A 93 21.48 -4.25 11.76
CA LEU A 93 20.15 -3.64 11.63
C LEU A 93 19.31 -4.33 10.55
N ILE A 94 19.87 -4.65 9.39
CA ILE A 94 19.11 -5.29 8.31
C ILE A 94 18.70 -6.72 8.69
N ASP A 95 19.58 -7.47 9.33
CA ASP A 95 19.26 -8.81 9.84
C ASP A 95 18.11 -8.75 10.86
N PHE A 96 18.22 -7.85 11.83
CA PHE A 96 17.16 -7.63 12.81
C PHE A 96 15.84 -7.21 12.17
N MET A 97 15.87 -6.29 11.19
CA MET A 97 14.68 -5.83 10.47
C MET A 97 14.01 -6.97 9.71
N LEU A 98 14.78 -7.78 8.98
CA LEU A 98 14.27 -8.92 8.24
C LEU A 98 13.60 -9.92 9.19
N HIS A 99 14.30 -10.34 10.24
CA HIS A 99 13.77 -11.29 11.21
C HIS A 99 12.47 -10.78 11.88
N ARG A 100 12.46 -9.53 12.30
CA ARG A 100 11.28 -8.94 12.96
C ARG A 100 10.11 -8.75 12.01
N PHE A 101 10.38 -8.34 10.79
CA PHE A 101 9.33 -8.05 9.83
C PHE A 101 8.73 -9.32 9.22
N THR A 102 9.52 -10.39 9.07
CA THR A 102 8.99 -11.73 8.74
C THR A 102 7.87 -12.13 9.70
N GLY A 103 8.10 -12.00 11.01
CA GLY A 103 7.06 -12.30 12.00
C GLY A 103 5.84 -11.37 11.95
N VAL A 104 5.96 -10.15 11.40
CA VAL A 104 4.80 -9.28 11.14
C VAL A 104 3.99 -9.82 9.97
N VAL A 105 4.65 -10.14 8.86
CA VAL A 105 4.00 -10.60 7.62
C VAL A 105 3.32 -11.96 7.82
N GLU A 106 3.99 -12.91 8.47
CA GLU A 106 3.46 -14.25 8.75
C GLU A 106 2.21 -14.23 9.64
N ASN A 107 2.10 -13.24 10.51
CA ASN A 107 0.98 -13.12 11.46
C ASN A 107 0.08 -11.94 11.17
N LEU A 108 0.13 -11.36 9.97
CA LEU A 108 -0.70 -10.22 9.60
C LEU A 108 -2.18 -10.61 9.67
N VAL A 109 -2.97 -9.80 10.39
CA VAL A 109 -4.41 -10.00 10.47
C VAL A 109 -5.06 -9.23 9.32
N ILE A 110 -5.80 -9.94 8.49
CA ILE A 110 -6.51 -9.38 7.33
C ILE A 110 -7.99 -9.27 7.61
N HIS A 111 -8.59 -8.13 7.32
CA HIS A 111 -10.02 -7.84 7.49
C HIS A 111 -10.70 -7.74 6.11
N GLU A 112 -11.00 -8.87 5.51
CA GLU A 112 -11.57 -8.97 4.14
C GLU A 112 -12.87 -8.18 3.98
N ASP A 113 -13.74 -8.20 5.00
CA ASP A 113 -15.01 -7.46 4.97
C ASP A 113 -14.77 -5.95 4.88
N ASN A 114 -13.77 -5.42 5.58
CA ASN A 114 -13.42 -4.00 5.50
C ASN A 114 -12.81 -3.67 4.13
N MET A 115 -11.96 -4.53 3.57
CA MET A 115 -11.44 -4.36 2.22
C MET A 115 -12.59 -4.25 1.22
N LEU A 116 -13.52 -5.18 1.26
CA LEU A 116 -14.68 -5.17 0.36
C LEU A 116 -15.56 -3.93 0.58
N LYS A 117 -15.80 -3.54 1.83
CA LYS A 117 -16.55 -2.33 2.17
C LYS A 117 -15.86 -1.07 1.62
N ASN A 118 -14.53 -0.98 1.74
CA ASN A 118 -13.77 0.19 1.28
C ASN A 118 -13.79 0.32 -0.24
N THR A 119 -13.83 -0.79 -1.00
CA THR A 119 -14.01 -0.73 -2.46
C THR A 119 -15.36 -0.13 -2.88
N ARG A 120 -16.34 -0.09 -1.99
CA ARG A 120 -17.69 0.43 -2.24
C ARG A 120 -17.92 1.84 -1.69
N LEU A 121 -16.89 2.47 -1.13
CA LEU A 121 -17.00 3.86 -0.68
C LEU A 121 -17.48 4.77 -1.82
N TYR A 122 -18.31 5.74 -1.47
CA TYR A 122 -18.92 6.67 -2.42
C TYR A 122 -19.69 5.97 -3.56
N GLY A 123 -20.36 4.83 -3.26
CA GLY A 123 -21.08 4.06 -4.26
C GLY A 123 -20.17 3.37 -5.27
N GLY A 124 -18.93 3.03 -4.89
CA GLY A 124 -18.00 2.31 -5.75
C GLY A 124 -17.35 3.18 -6.83
N ILE A 125 -17.03 4.42 -6.52
CA ILE A 125 -16.39 5.37 -7.44
C ILE A 125 -15.09 4.80 -8.09
N ILE A 126 -14.39 3.89 -7.43
CA ILE A 126 -13.18 3.25 -7.96
C ILE A 126 -13.40 2.50 -9.29
N PHE A 127 -14.63 2.12 -9.59
CA PHE A 127 -15.00 1.41 -10.82
C PHE A 127 -15.24 2.33 -12.02
N PHE A 128 -15.04 3.65 -11.86
CA PHE A 128 -15.31 4.66 -12.90
C PHE A 128 -14.66 4.33 -14.25
N GLN A 129 -13.45 3.76 -14.24
CA GLN A 129 -12.72 3.44 -15.46
C GLN A 129 -13.39 2.33 -16.28
N LYS A 130 -13.91 1.29 -15.63
CA LYS A 130 -14.66 0.22 -16.32
C LYS A 130 -15.90 0.75 -17.01
N ILE A 131 -16.62 1.65 -16.33
CA ILE A 131 -17.81 2.29 -16.89
C ILE A 131 -17.43 3.15 -18.08
N LEU A 132 -16.39 3.96 -17.95
CA LEU A 132 -15.90 4.81 -19.03
C LEU A 132 -15.53 4.00 -20.27
N LEU A 133 -14.75 2.92 -20.10
CA LEU A 133 -14.34 2.05 -21.19
C LEU A 133 -15.56 1.37 -21.83
N LYS A 134 -16.51 0.86 -21.04
CA LYS A 134 -17.72 0.21 -21.55
C LYS A 134 -18.59 1.17 -22.38
N LEU A 135 -18.71 2.43 -21.96
CA LEU A 135 -19.41 3.46 -22.73
C LEU A 135 -18.74 3.74 -24.07
N VAL A 136 -17.40 3.79 -24.08
CA VAL A 136 -16.64 4.06 -25.32
C VAL A 136 -16.65 2.85 -26.26
N GLU A 137 -16.26 1.68 -25.74
CA GLU A 137 -15.99 0.49 -26.56
C GLU A 137 -17.25 -0.24 -27.00
N GLU A 138 -18.29 -0.30 -26.14
CA GLU A 138 -19.50 -1.08 -26.41
C GLU A 138 -20.71 -0.22 -26.76
N LYS A 139 -20.78 1.03 -26.25
CA LYS A 139 -21.93 1.93 -26.51
C LYS A 139 -21.66 3.01 -27.54
N GLY A 140 -20.42 3.10 -28.05
CA GLY A 140 -20.05 4.01 -29.14
C GLY A 140 -19.96 5.49 -28.75
N PHE A 141 -19.88 5.81 -27.45
CA PHE A 141 -19.68 7.19 -26.99
C PHE A 141 -18.27 7.69 -27.36
N SER A 142 -18.15 8.99 -27.64
CA SER A 142 -16.83 9.61 -27.65
C SER A 142 -16.22 9.54 -26.26
N ARG A 143 -14.88 9.49 -26.17
CA ARG A 143 -14.19 9.48 -24.88
C ARG A 143 -14.54 10.70 -24.04
N GLU A 144 -14.74 11.85 -24.66
CA GLU A 144 -15.08 13.11 -23.99
C GLU A 144 -16.49 13.08 -23.41
N ASP A 145 -17.46 12.54 -24.14
CA ASP A 145 -18.84 12.42 -23.66
C ASP A 145 -18.95 11.39 -22.54
N ALA A 146 -18.32 10.22 -22.70
CA ALA A 146 -18.27 9.21 -21.66
C ALA A 146 -17.60 9.76 -20.38
N TYR A 147 -16.48 10.47 -20.53
CA TYR A 147 -15.80 11.11 -19.41
C TYR A 147 -16.69 12.12 -18.68
N ARG A 148 -17.41 12.96 -19.41
CA ARG A 148 -18.32 13.97 -18.85
C ARG A 148 -19.43 13.36 -18.02
N ILE A 149 -20.02 12.25 -18.51
CA ILE A 149 -21.07 11.50 -17.80
C ILE A 149 -20.50 10.92 -16.50
N VAL A 150 -19.40 10.19 -16.59
CA VAL A 150 -18.77 9.55 -15.44
C VAL A 150 -18.31 10.57 -14.40
N GLN A 151 -17.69 11.66 -14.83
CA GLN A 151 -17.22 12.75 -13.96
C GLN A 151 -18.36 13.41 -13.19
N LYS A 152 -19.49 13.71 -13.85
CA LYS A 152 -20.68 14.29 -13.21
C LYS A 152 -21.11 13.45 -11.99
N HIS A 153 -21.21 12.14 -12.14
CA HIS A 153 -21.65 11.25 -11.07
C HIS A 153 -20.57 10.96 -10.04
N ALA A 154 -19.30 10.94 -10.45
CA ALA A 154 -18.17 10.84 -9.53
C ALA A 154 -18.09 12.03 -8.58
N LEU A 155 -18.24 13.24 -9.09
CA LEU A 155 -18.26 14.46 -8.27
C LEU A 155 -19.49 14.53 -7.36
N ALA A 156 -20.66 14.09 -7.84
CA ALA A 156 -21.86 14.00 -7.01
C ALA A 156 -21.67 12.98 -5.85
N ALA A 157 -21.03 11.85 -6.11
CA ALA A 157 -20.75 10.83 -5.09
C ALA A 157 -19.81 11.36 -3.99
N LEU A 158 -18.79 12.12 -4.34
CA LEU A 158 -17.90 12.76 -3.35
C LEU A 158 -18.63 13.76 -2.45
N ASN A 159 -19.74 14.33 -2.91
CA ASN A 159 -20.59 15.25 -2.17
C ASN A 159 -21.79 14.55 -1.48
N GLY A 160 -21.72 13.26 -1.22
CA GLY A 160 -22.73 12.51 -0.48
C GLY A 160 -23.75 11.74 -1.34
N GLY A 161 -23.57 11.72 -2.66
CA GLY A 161 -24.34 10.86 -3.55
C GLY A 161 -23.83 9.41 -3.59
N ASP A 162 -24.42 8.62 -4.46
CA ASP A 162 -24.02 7.23 -4.75
C ASP A 162 -23.66 7.11 -6.23
N PHE A 163 -22.40 6.75 -6.52
CA PHE A 163 -21.89 6.69 -7.88
C PHE A 163 -22.63 5.68 -8.75
N LYS A 164 -22.87 4.45 -8.21
CA LYS A 164 -23.55 3.40 -8.95
C LYS A 164 -24.98 3.78 -9.30
N GLN A 165 -25.71 4.38 -8.35
CA GLN A 165 -27.06 4.85 -8.58
C GLN A 165 -27.10 6.03 -9.57
N GLY A 166 -26.12 6.90 -9.50
CA GLY A 166 -25.95 8.00 -10.45
C GLY A 166 -25.77 7.49 -11.89
N ILE A 167 -24.87 6.55 -12.11
CA ILE A 167 -24.67 5.94 -13.45
C ILE A 167 -25.93 5.19 -13.88
N LYS A 168 -26.61 4.45 -12.99
CA LYS A 168 -27.86 3.75 -13.31
C LYS A 168 -28.95 4.69 -13.81
N SER A 169 -29.04 5.89 -13.25
CA SER A 169 -30.06 6.89 -13.64
C SER A 169 -29.91 7.42 -15.07
N GLU A 170 -28.73 7.31 -15.67
CA GLU A 170 -28.52 7.68 -17.08
C GLU A 170 -29.14 6.69 -18.07
N ASN A 171 -29.51 5.46 -17.63
CA ASN A 171 -30.10 4.39 -18.45
C ASN A 171 -29.28 4.01 -19.71
N LEU A 172 -27.95 4.16 -19.64
CA LEU A 172 -27.04 3.86 -20.75
C LEU A 172 -26.52 2.41 -20.72
N LEU A 173 -26.56 1.80 -19.54
CA LEU A 173 -26.16 0.42 -19.31
C LEU A 173 -27.33 -0.39 -18.75
N THR A 174 -27.43 -1.64 -19.14
CA THR A 174 -28.36 -2.60 -18.51
C THR A 174 -27.90 -2.90 -17.08
N ASP A 175 -28.80 -3.43 -16.25
CA ASP A 175 -28.45 -3.83 -14.88
C ASP A 175 -27.33 -4.88 -14.87
N ALA A 176 -27.29 -5.81 -15.82
CA ALA A 176 -26.25 -6.82 -15.93
C ALA A 176 -24.88 -6.20 -16.28
N GLU A 177 -24.84 -5.29 -17.24
CA GLU A 177 -23.62 -4.56 -17.63
C GLU A 177 -23.10 -3.68 -16.50
N LEU A 178 -24.02 -3.09 -15.74
CA LEU A 178 -23.66 -2.27 -14.58
C LEU A 178 -23.04 -3.15 -13.49
N GLU A 179 -23.64 -4.28 -13.14
CA GLU A 179 -23.09 -5.21 -12.15
C GLU A 179 -21.71 -5.74 -12.56
N GLU A 180 -21.50 -6.05 -13.85
CA GLU A 180 -20.20 -6.45 -14.38
C GLU A 180 -19.13 -5.37 -14.17
N CYS A 181 -19.47 -4.09 -14.37
CA CYS A 181 -18.55 -2.98 -14.14
C CYS A 181 -18.12 -2.88 -12.66
N PHE A 182 -19.00 -3.25 -11.73
CA PHE A 182 -18.75 -3.20 -10.29
C PHE A 182 -18.22 -4.52 -9.70
N ASP A 183 -17.91 -5.52 -10.55
CA ASP A 183 -17.26 -6.76 -10.11
C ASP A 183 -15.75 -6.59 -10.00
N THR A 184 -15.21 -6.89 -8.82
CA THR A 184 -13.75 -6.86 -8.54
C THR A 184 -12.99 -7.99 -9.23
N LYS A 185 -13.64 -9.11 -9.59
CA LYS A 185 -12.99 -10.29 -10.16
C LYS A 185 -12.18 -9.99 -11.42
N GLY A 186 -12.66 -9.07 -12.26
CA GLY A 186 -11.96 -8.68 -13.47
C GLY A 186 -10.55 -8.12 -13.22
N TYR A 187 -10.31 -7.48 -12.06
CA TYR A 187 -8.98 -6.98 -11.68
C TYR A 187 -8.02 -8.10 -11.24
N LEU A 188 -8.55 -9.26 -10.87
CA LEU A 188 -7.79 -10.40 -10.36
C LEU A 188 -7.46 -11.43 -11.45
N SER A 189 -7.92 -11.23 -12.69
CA SER A 189 -7.79 -12.21 -13.78
C SER A 189 -6.35 -12.67 -14.05
N ASN A 190 -5.37 -11.84 -13.82
CA ASN A 190 -3.94 -12.12 -14.07
C ASN A 190 -3.13 -12.39 -12.78
N ILE A 191 -3.77 -12.44 -11.61
CA ILE A 191 -3.04 -12.54 -10.34
C ILE A 191 -2.26 -13.86 -10.23
N SER A 192 -2.83 -14.97 -10.68
CA SER A 192 -2.17 -16.28 -10.71
C SER A 192 -0.86 -16.23 -11.45
N ARG A 193 -0.83 -15.56 -12.63
CA ARG A 193 0.37 -15.40 -13.45
C ARG A 193 1.48 -14.60 -12.76
N VAL A 194 1.10 -13.69 -11.86
CA VAL A 194 2.08 -12.96 -11.04
C VAL A 194 2.71 -13.89 -10.02
N PHE A 195 1.91 -14.72 -9.35
CA PHE A 195 2.40 -15.64 -8.32
C PHE A 195 3.20 -16.84 -8.87
N GLU A 196 2.94 -17.28 -10.11
CA GLU A 196 3.76 -18.31 -10.80
C GLU A 196 5.26 -17.95 -10.84
N ARG A 197 5.61 -16.68 -10.75
CA ARG A 197 7.00 -16.21 -10.76
C ARG A 197 7.76 -16.50 -9.45
N PHE A 198 7.07 -16.92 -8.40
CA PHE A 198 7.61 -17.15 -7.05
C PHE A 198 7.49 -18.61 -6.60
N GLN A 199 7.09 -19.47 -7.50
CA GLN A 199 7.03 -20.94 -7.33
C GLN A 199 8.29 -21.62 -7.95
#